data_639a2da40473a1a50bf2daaf4d3f28a3
#
_entry.id   639a2da40473a1a50bf2daaf4d3f28a3
#
_cell.length_a   1.000
_cell.length_b   1.000
_cell.length_c   1.000
_cell.angle_alpha   90.00
_cell.angle_beta   90.00
_cell.angle_gamma   90.00
#
_symmetry.space_group_name_H-M   'P 1'
#
loop_
_entity.id
_entity.type
_entity.pdbx_description
1 polymer ?
#
loop_
_entity_poly.entity_id
_entity_poly.type
_entity_poly.pdbx_seq_one_letter_code
_entity_poly.pdbx_strand_id
1 'polypeptide(L)'
;MKTLKSTLALLTTAAVLGASGFAQAGSTLAAVQKKGFVQCGISDGLPGFSYADAKGNYLGLDVDVCRAVAAAVFGDASKVKFSPLTAKERFTALQSGEVDILSRNSTWTSSRDAAMGISFTGVTYYDGQGFLVNKKLG
;
A
#
# COMPACT_ATOMS: atom_id res chain seq x y z
N MET A 1 -33.67 -40.43 -26.66
CA MET A 1 -33.78 -39.71 -25.36
C MET A 1 -32.51 -39.71 -24.48
N LYS A 2 -31.48 -40.50 -24.79
CA LYS A 2 -30.21 -40.54 -24.01
C LYS A 2 -29.22 -39.43 -24.37
N THR A 3 -29.26 -38.90 -25.57
CA THR A 3 -28.31 -37.87 -26.05
C THR A 3 -28.63 -36.44 -25.57
N LEU A 4 -29.89 -36.16 -25.24
CA LEU A 4 -30.31 -34.83 -24.79
C LEU A 4 -29.90 -34.50 -23.32
N LYS A 5 -29.74 -35.55 -22.49
CA LYS A 5 -29.31 -35.39 -21.11
C LYS A 5 -27.78 -35.13 -20.97
N SER A 6 -26.98 -35.64 -21.92
CA SER A 6 -25.53 -35.46 -21.91
C SER A 6 -25.09 -34.06 -22.36
N THR A 7 -25.83 -33.43 -23.28
CA THR A 7 -25.56 -32.07 -23.75
C THR A 7 -25.91 -31.01 -22.72
N LEU A 8 -26.92 -31.26 -21.89
CA LEU A 8 -27.32 -30.32 -20.83
C LEU A 8 -26.28 -30.30 -19.67
N ALA A 9 -25.64 -31.44 -19.37
CA ALA A 9 -24.60 -31.55 -18.35
C ALA A 9 -23.30 -30.87 -18.75
N LEU A 10 -22.94 -30.84 -20.03
CA LEU A 10 -21.74 -30.14 -20.52
C LEU A 10 -21.89 -28.62 -20.53
N LEU A 11 -23.08 -28.09 -20.75
CA LEU A 11 -23.34 -26.65 -20.76
C LEU A 11 -23.30 -26.02 -19.36
N THR A 12 -23.67 -26.79 -18.32
CA THR A 12 -23.63 -26.31 -16.94
C THR A 12 -22.20 -26.26 -16.35
N THR A 13 -21.30 -27.12 -16.82
CA THR A 13 -19.92 -27.14 -16.36
C THR A 13 -19.09 -25.97 -16.92
N ALA A 14 -19.39 -25.51 -18.12
CA ALA A 14 -18.70 -24.37 -18.75
C ALA A 14 -19.09 -23.02 -18.13
N ALA A 15 -20.28 -22.88 -17.55
CA ALA A 15 -20.74 -21.64 -16.93
C ALA A 15 -20.10 -21.35 -15.55
N VAL A 16 -19.60 -22.39 -14.85
CA VAL A 16 -18.99 -22.23 -13.52
C VAL A 16 -17.51 -21.83 -13.59
N LEU A 17 -16.82 -22.12 -14.70
CA LEU A 17 -15.40 -21.77 -14.91
C LEU A 17 -15.18 -20.31 -15.31
N GLY A 18 -16.23 -19.60 -15.73
CA GLY A 18 -16.14 -18.18 -16.16
C GLY A 18 -16.29 -17.16 -15.03
N ALA A 19 -16.63 -17.57 -13.79
CA ALA A 19 -16.91 -16.66 -12.69
C ALA A 19 -15.72 -16.48 -11.71
N SER A 20 -14.61 -17.16 -11.92
CA SER A 20 -13.43 -17.08 -11.06
C SER A 20 -12.36 -16.20 -11.67
N GLY A 21 -12.39 -14.89 -11.35
CA GLY A 21 -11.23 -14.08 -11.72
C GLY A 21 -11.38 -12.58 -11.75
N PHE A 22 -12.39 -11.99 -11.20
CA PHE A 22 -12.28 -10.57 -10.84
C PHE A 22 -11.71 -10.47 -9.44
N ALA A 23 -10.37 -10.58 -9.37
CA ALA A 23 -9.64 -10.29 -8.16
C ALA A 23 -10.08 -8.93 -7.64
N GLN A 24 -10.44 -8.89 -6.38
CA GLN A 24 -10.94 -7.73 -5.62
C GLN A 24 -9.90 -6.60 -5.45
N ALA A 25 -9.06 -6.36 -6.48
CA ALA A 25 -8.16 -5.21 -6.54
C ALA A 25 -8.92 -3.87 -6.66
N GLY A 26 -10.25 -3.92 -6.85
CA GLY A 26 -11.07 -2.75 -7.13
C GLY A 26 -11.65 -2.01 -5.91
N SER A 27 -11.78 -2.65 -4.75
CA SER A 27 -12.53 -2.04 -3.64
C SER A 27 -11.82 -0.84 -3.02
N THR A 28 -10.53 -0.95 -2.75
CA THR A 28 -9.74 0.16 -2.17
C THR A 28 -9.60 1.32 -3.16
N LEU A 29 -9.28 1.02 -4.44
CA LEU A 29 -9.18 2.05 -5.47
C LEU A 29 -10.51 2.79 -5.66
N ALA A 30 -11.62 2.05 -5.76
CA ALA A 30 -12.94 2.65 -5.88
C ALA A 30 -13.30 3.52 -4.66
N ALA A 31 -12.96 3.09 -3.45
CA ALA A 31 -13.15 3.87 -2.24
C ALA A 31 -12.31 5.15 -2.23
N VAL A 32 -11.04 5.07 -2.64
CA VAL A 32 -10.13 6.22 -2.78
C VAL A 32 -10.66 7.21 -3.80
N GLN A 33 -11.07 6.72 -4.98
CA GLN A 33 -11.64 7.56 -6.03
C GLN A 33 -12.93 8.27 -5.58
N LYS A 34 -13.82 7.55 -4.88
CA LYS A 34 -15.04 8.13 -4.29
C LYS A 34 -14.72 9.17 -3.22
N LYS A 35 -13.70 8.95 -2.41
CA LYS A 35 -13.22 9.88 -1.37
C LYS A 35 -12.57 11.14 -1.96
N GLY A 36 -11.97 11.04 -3.15
CA GLY A 36 -11.37 12.15 -3.89
C GLY A 36 -9.94 12.49 -3.49
N PHE A 37 -9.29 11.68 -2.66
CA PHE A 37 -7.88 11.83 -2.27
C PHE A 37 -7.32 10.50 -1.75
N VAL A 38 -5.99 10.38 -1.77
CA VAL A 38 -5.26 9.27 -1.12
C VAL A 38 -4.95 9.65 0.32
N GLN A 39 -5.28 8.81 1.29
CA GLN A 39 -4.80 8.94 2.66
C GLN A 39 -3.51 8.16 2.80
N CYS A 40 -2.39 8.85 2.98
CA CYS A 40 -1.06 8.25 3.00
C CYS A 40 -0.42 8.32 4.39
N GLY A 41 -0.07 7.17 4.95
CA GLY A 41 0.72 7.07 6.17
C GLY A 41 2.20 7.33 5.89
N ILE A 42 2.81 8.25 6.62
CA ILE A 42 4.22 8.63 6.51
C ILE A 42 4.89 8.54 7.88
N SER A 43 6.22 8.70 7.95
CA SER A 43 6.92 8.81 9.24
C SER A 43 6.59 10.12 9.94
N ASP A 44 6.56 10.10 11.24
CA ASP A 44 6.36 11.25 12.12
C ASP A 44 7.56 12.21 12.21
N GLY A 45 8.71 11.85 11.61
CA GLY A 45 9.89 12.72 11.51
C GLY A 45 11.15 11.96 11.16
N LEU A 46 11.45 11.83 9.87
CA LEU A 46 12.68 11.24 9.36
C LEU A 46 13.24 12.12 8.24
N PRO A 47 14.28 12.95 8.53
CA PRO A 47 14.84 13.85 7.54
C PRO A 47 15.25 13.14 6.24
N GLY A 48 14.91 13.74 5.10
CA GLY A 48 15.12 13.15 3.77
C GLY A 48 14.03 12.19 3.30
N PHE A 49 13.31 11.53 4.21
CA PHE A 49 12.21 10.59 3.90
C PHE A 49 10.83 11.19 4.12
N SER A 50 10.54 11.61 5.35
CA SER A 50 9.33 12.38 5.65
C SER A 50 9.54 13.28 6.86
N TYR A 51 9.33 14.56 6.69
CA TYR A 51 9.43 15.55 7.77
C TYR A 51 8.57 16.78 7.41
N ALA A 52 8.16 17.52 8.41
CA ALA A 52 7.47 18.79 8.22
C ALA A 52 8.46 19.95 8.18
N ASP A 53 8.29 20.87 7.23
CA ASP A 53 9.02 22.14 7.19
C ASP A 53 8.47 23.12 8.26
N ALA A 54 9.07 24.29 8.36
CA ALA A 54 8.64 25.34 9.31
C ALA A 54 7.21 25.87 9.04
N LYS A 55 6.65 25.58 7.85
CA LYS A 55 5.28 25.96 7.45
C LYS A 55 4.28 24.81 7.63
N GLY A 56 4.76 23.64 8.10
CA GLY A 56 3.95 22.45 8.26
C GLY A 56 3.76 21.62 6.99
N ASN A 57 4.47 21.92 5.90
CA ASN A 57 4.40 21.10 4.70
C ASN A 57 5.27 19.87 4.85
N TYR A 58 4.73 18.71 4.48
CA TYR A 58 5.51 17.47 4.44
C TYR A 58 6.39 17.38 3.19
N LEU A 59 7.64 16.98 3.41
CA LEU A 59 8.68 16.85 2.39
C LEU A 59 9.45 15.54 2.55
N GLY A 60 10.06 15.07 1.45
CA GLY A 60 10.96 13.92 1.42
C GLY A 60 10.47 12.78 0.54
N LEU A 61 11.33 11.76 0.37
CA LEU A 61 11.13 10.64 -0.55
C LEU A 61 9.78 9.92 -0.34
N ASP A 62 9.45 9.60 0.92
CA ASP A 62 8.21 8.89 1.24
C ASP A 62 6.97 9.74 0.89
N VAL A 63 7.06 11.05 1.11
CA VAL A 63 6.01 12.03 0.79
C VAL A 63 5.81 12.14 -0.72
N ASP A 64 6.90 12.13 -1.49
CA ASP A 64 6.84 12.22 -2.95
C ASP A 64 6.29 10.94 -3.59
N VAL A 65 6.55 9.77 -2.99
CA VAL A 65 5.86 8.52 -3.39
C VAL A 65 4.35 8.64 -3.20
N CYS A 66 3.87 9.18 -2.07
CA CYS A 66 2.45 9.41 -1.86
C CYS A 66 1.84 10.36 -2.91
N ARG A 67 2.56 11.44 -3.25
CA ARG A 67 2.15 12.38 -4.31
C ARG A 67 2.10 11.73 -5.67
N ALA A 68 3.07 10.87 -5.98
CA ALA A 68 3.10 10.11 -7.24
C ALA A 68 1.89 9.16 -7.36
N VAL A 69 1.51 8.48 -6.28
CA VAL A 69 0.30 7.64 -6.24
C VAL A 69 -0.95 8.49 -6.46
N ALA A 70 -1.07 9.65 -5.80
CA ALA A 70 -2.19 10.56 -6.00
C ALA A 70 -2.27 11.06 -7.45
N ALA A 71 -1.13 11.43 -8.04
CA ALA A 71 -1.05 11.81 -9.45
C ALA A 71 -1.49 10.68 -10.39
N ALA A 72 -1.10 9.43 -10.10
CA ALA A 72 -1.49 8.28 -10.90
C ALA A 72 -3.00 7.99 -10.81
N VAL A 73 -3.62 8.18 -9.64
CA VAL A 73 -5.06 7.88 -9.42
C VAL A 73 -5.96 9.01 -9.90
N PHE A 74 -5.54 10.27 -9.74
CA PHE A 74 -6.39 11.44 -9.95
C PHE A 74 -5.89 12.39 -11.05
N GLY A 75 -4.69 12.16 -11.61
CA GLY A 75 -4.03 13.15 -12.48
C GLY A 75 -3.54 14.38 -11.73
N ASP A 76 -3.54 14.36 -10.39
CA ASP A 76 -3.25 15.51 -9.54
C ASP A 76 -2.50 15.07 -8.28
N ALA A 77 -1.24 15.45 -8.15
CA ALA A 77 -0.37 15.14 -7.01
C ALA A 77 -0.83 15.79 -5.69
N SER A 78 -1.68 16.82 -5.75
CA SER A 78 -2.22 17.48 -4.57
C SER A 78 -3.36 16.71 -3.90
N LYS A 79 -3.91 15.70 -4.57
CA LYS A 79 -5.00 14.83 -4.06
C LYS A 79 -4.50 13.79 -3.06
N VAL A 80 -3.71 14.22 -2.09
CA VAL A 80 -3.16 13.38 -1.02
C VAL A 80 -3.29 14.09 0.32
N LYS A 81 -3.59 13.31 1.36
CA LYS A 81 -3.50 13.73 2.76
C LYS A 81 -2.51 12.85 3.49
N PHE A 82 -1.71 13.45 4.35
CA PHE A 82 -0.67 12.77 5.08
C PHE A 82 -1.10 12.48 6.52
N SER A 83 -0.83 11.26 6.98
CA SER A 83 -0.96 10.84 8.38
C SER A 83 0.45 10.52 8.90
N PRO A 84 1.06 11.36 9.72
CA PRO A 84 2.29 11.01 10.41
C PRO A 84 1.99 9.92 11.44
N LEU A 85 2.70 8.81 11.34
CA LEU A 85 2.50 7.62 12.16
C LEU A 85 3.81 7.20 12.82
N THR A 86 3.74 6.74 14.05
CA THR A 86 4.88 6.11 14.73
C THR A 86 5.19 4.72 14.17
N ALA A 87 6.35 4.18 14.55
CA ALA A 87 6.71 2.81 14.17
C ALA A 87 5.76 1.74 14.72
N LYS A 88 5.04 2.03 15.80
CA LYS A 88 4.09 1.09 16.43
C LYS A 88 2.72 1.13 15.74
N GLU A 89 2.27 2.30 15.33
CA GLU A 89 0.90 2.53 14.81
C GLU A 89 0.75 2.21 13.34
N ARG A 90 1.82 2.33 12.56
CA ARG A 90 1.80 2.29 11.08
C ARG A 90 1.04 1.11 10.48
N PHE A 91 1.26 -0.10 10.99
CA PHE A 91 0.61 -1.29 10.44
C PHE A 91 -0.84 -1.41 10.89
N THR A 92 -1.15 -1.03 12.11
CA THR A 92 -2.53 -0.99 12.61
C THR A 92 -3.36 0.02 11.85
N ALA A 93 -2.82 1.21 11.56
CA ALA A 93 -3.49 2.23 10.76
C ALA A 93 -3.76 1.75 9.31
N LEU A 94 -2.84 1.00 8.71
CA LEU A 94 -3.05 0.40 7.40
C LEU A 94 -4.12 -0.71 7.45
N GLN A 95 -4.05 -1.60 8.43
CA GLN A 95 -4.99 -2.71 8.59
C GLN A 95 -6.42 -2.26 8.91
N SER A 96 -6.56 -1.18 9.68
CA SER A 96 -7.88 -0.59 10.02
C SER A 96 -8.49 0.24 8.86
N GLY A 97 -7.70 0.54 7.83
CA GLY A 97 -8.14 1.43 6.75
C GLY A 97 -8.11 2.92 7.11
N GLU A 98 -7.46 3.31 8.20
CA GLU A 98 -7.18 4.71 8.53
C GLU A 98 -6.32 5.37 7.45
N VAL A 99 -5.38 4.62 6.89
CA VAL A 99 -4.62 5.01 5.71
C VAL A 99 -4.83 4.01 4.57
N ASP A 100 -4.84 4.50 3.34
CA ASP A 100 -5.01 3.67 2.14
C ASP A 100 -3.69 3.02 1.72
N ILE A 101 -2.60 3.74 1.95
CA ILE A 101 -1.24 3.31 1.65
C ILE A 101 -0.29 3.77 2.77
N LEU A 102 0.79 3.05 2.93
CA LEU A 102 1.86 3.38 3.87
C LEU A 102 3.16 3.54 3.09
N SER A 103 3.70 4.78 3.04
CA SER A 103 5.00 5.09 2.45
C SER A 103 5.93 5.59 3.53
N ARG A 104 6.82 4.71 4.00
CA ARG A 104 7.79 5.04 5.05
C ARG A 104 8.84 3.91 5.16
N ASN A 105 9.84 4.12 6.02
CA ASN A 105 10.91 3.19 6.34
C ASN A 105 10.41 1.85 6.94
N SER A 106 9.75 1.04 6.11
CA SER A 106 9.17 -0.24 6.50
C SER A 106 9.83 -1.37 5.72
N THR A 107 10.64 -2.17 6.40
CA THR A 107 11.33 -3.31 5.78
C THR A 107 10.32 -4.35 5.29
N TRP A 108 10.43 -4.78 4.04
CA TRP A 108 9.70 -5.90 3.49
C TRP A 108 10.26 -7.20 4.07
N THR A 109 9.47 -7.90 4.85
CA THR A 109 9.84 -9.20 5.41
C THR A 109 8.73 -10.21 5.15
N SER A 110 9.11 -11.49 5.05
CA SER A 110 8.14 -12.58 4.84
C SER A 110 7.04 -12.61 5.91
N SER A 111 7.40 -12.35 7.17
CA SER A 111 6.41 -12.31 8.25
C SER A 111 5.39 -11.17 8.11
N ARG A 112 5.83 -10.00 7.65
CA ARG A 112 4.93 -8.87 7.42
C ARG A 112 4.03 -9.09 6.23
N ASP A 113 4.58 -9.61 5.14
CA ASP A 113 3.84 -9.87 3.91
C ASP A 113 2.85 -11.03 4.06
N ALA A 114 3.27 -12.13 4.68
CA ALA A 114 2.46 -13.34 4.76
C ALA A 114 1.48 -13.36 5.97
N ALA A 115 1.88 -12.77 7.12
CA ALA A 115 1.13 -12.96 8.37
C ALA A 115 0.29 -11.75 8.79
N MET A 116 0.55 -10.56 8.27
CA MET A 116 -0.13 -9.34 8.70
C MET A 116 -1.30 -8.92 7.80
N GLY A 117 -1.60 -9.64 6.72
CA GLY A 117 -2.66 -9.29 5.78
C GLY A 117 -2.44 -7.95 5.07
N ILE A 118 -1.18 -7.54 4.91
CA ILE A 118 -0.76 -6.37 4.15
C ILE A 118 0.02 -6.81 2.92
N SER A 119 0.03 -5.99 1.89
CA SER A 119 0.78 -6.28 0.66
C SER A 119 1.81 -5.18 0.42
N PHE A 120 3.05 -5.59 0.13
CA PHE A 120 4.09 -4.68 -0.30
C PHE A 120 3.99 -4.48 -1.82
N THR A 121 4.09 -3.23 -2.28
CA THR A 121 3.94 -2.89 -3.70
C THR A 121 5.28 -2.74 -4.41
N GLY A 122 6.31 -2.30 -3.70
CA GLY A 122 7.64 -2.11 -4.26
C GLY A 122 8.63 -1.55 -3.25
N VAL A 123 9.91 -1.60 -3.61
CA VAL A 123 11.01 -1.06 -2.82
C VAL A 123 11.34 0.34 -3.36
N THR A 124 11.18 1.35 -2.52
CA THR A 124 11.48 2.76 -2.85
C THR A 124 12.89 3.17 -2.44
N TYR A 125 13.50 2.44 -1.50
CA TYR A 125 14.84 2.68 -0.99
C TYR A 125 15.48 1.39 -0.52
N TYR A 126 16.75 1.17 -0.88
CA TYR A 126 17.56 0.07 -0.36
C TYR A 126 18.36 0.59 0.83
N ASP A 127 18.15 -0.03 1.96
CA ASP A 127 18.84 0.26 3.22
C ASP A 127 19.78 -0.89 3.59
N GLY A 128 20.66 -0.64 4.56
CA GLY A 128 21.62 -1.62 5.05
C GLY A 128 21.81 -1.49 6.56
N GLN A 129 22.42 -2.52 7.16
CA GLN A 129 22.79 -2.50 8.55
C GLN A 129 24.25 -2.07 8.71
N GLY A 130 24.50 -1.25 9.73
CA GLY A 130 25.83 -0.85 10.15
C GLY A 130 26.04 -1.11 11.64
N PHE A 131 27.29 -1.21 12.05
CA PHE A 131 27.66 -1.33 13.46
C PHE A 131 28.03 0.02 14.01
N LEU A 132 27.36 0.45 15.08
CA LEU A 132 27.77 1.60 15.86
C LEU A 132 28.73 1.11 16.94
N VAL A 133 29.98 1.54 16.86
CA VAL A 133 31.01 1.18 17.83
C VAL A 133 31.54 2.42 18.54
N ASN A 134 32.16 2.23 19.73
CA ASN A 134 32.81 3.31 20.41
C ASN A 134 33.97 3.84 19.52
N LYS A 135 34.10 5.17 19.43
CA LYS A 135 35.14 5.85 18.62
C LYS A 135 36.57 5.38 18.88
N LYS A 136 36.85 4.85 20.09
CA LYS A 136 38.16 4.28 20.45
C LYS A 136 38.44 2.90 19.84
N LEU A 137 37.43 2.25 19.21
CA LEU A 137 37.54 0.92 18.63
C LEU A 137 37.63 0.95 17.07
N GLY A 138 37.60 2.12 16.46
CA GLY A 138 37.72 2.33 15.01
C GLY A 138 38.76 3.37 14.66
#